data_0f38e7e438556a4f10bbcd7494bb038b
#
_entry.id   0f38e7e438556a4f10bbcd7494bb038b
#
_cell.length_a   1.000
_cell.length_b   1.000
_cell.length_c   1.000
_cell.angle_alpha   90.00
_cell.angle_beta   90.00
_cell.angle_gamma   90.00
#
_symmetry.space_group_name_H-M   'P 1'
#
loop_
_entity.id
_entity.type
_entity.pdbx_description
1 polymer ?
#
loop_
_entity_poly.entity_id
_entity_poly.type
_entity_poly.pdbx_seq_one_letter_code
_entity_poly.pdbx_strand_id
1 'polypeptide(L)'
;QYIEAARKILDTRELTTDMAAARASKLVQDGKIMCYKGYAYRTQTAKAEMQTAYWIDRMNNRRLAVSFPDLSEKLDEEEKKLGIRLDPEQRKAVLMALQSPISVITGGPGTGKTSIQKAILDIYSQLYPDKEILCCAPTGRAARRMEESTGFPAFTVHKALCLVAGEDGQYGEPEMCHADLILVDEVSMLDIFLAKYLLQS
;
A
#
# COMPACT_ATOMS: atom_id res chain seq x y z
N GLN A 1 3.76 -31.44 -11.27
CA GLN A 1 3.71 -30.13 -11.95
C GLN A 1 4.94 -29.25 -11.64
N TYR A 2 5.25 -28.93 -10.36
CA TYR A 2 6.40 -28.07 -10.00
C TYR A 2 7.76 -28.70 -10.38
N ILE A 3 7.91 -30.00 -10.22
CA ILE A 3 9.15 -30.73 -10.57
C ILE A 3 9.36 -30.75 -12.08
N GLU A 4 8.30 -30.92 -12.87
CA GLU A 4 8.38 -30.85 -14.34
C GLU A 4 8.72 -29.42 -14.82
N ALA A 5 8.12 -28.38 -14.21
CA ALA A 5 8.47 -27.01 -14.49
C ALA A 5 9.93 -26.71 -14.14
N ALA A 6 10.41 -27.15 -12.97
CA ALA A 6 11.80 -27.00 -12.56
C ALA A 6 12.77 -27.71 -13.50
N ARG A 7 12.47 -28.93 -13.95
CA ARG A 7 13.28 -29.64 -14.96
C ARG A 7 13.40 -28.87 -16.27
N LYS A 8 12.29 -28.26 -16.70
CA LYS A 8 12.23 -27.49 -17.94
C LYS A 8 13.00 -26.18 -17.84
N ILE A 9 12.94 -25.51 -16.68
CA ILE A 9 13.66 -24.24 -16.44
C ILE A 9 15.17 -24.48 -16.28
N LEU A 10 15.55 -25.56 -15.59
CA LEU A 10 16.97 -25.89 -15.33
C LEU A 10 17.63 -26.67 -16.47
N ASP A 11 16.88 -27.01 -17.51
CA ASP A 11 17.32 -27.80 -18.65
C ASP A 11 18.08 -29.08 -18.22
N THR A 12 17.61 -29.75 -17.16
CA THR A 12 18.25 -30.93 -16.61
C THR A 12 17.30 -32.09 -16.50
N ARG A 13 17.75 -33.29 -16.95
CA ARG A 13 17.05 -34.56 -16.75
C ARG A 13 17.44 -35.25 -15.45
N GLU A 14 18.46 -34.76 -14.76
CA GLU A 14 19.03 -35.39 -13.55
C GLU A 14 18.18 -35.15 -12.29
N LEU A 15 17.30 -34.16 -12.29
CA LEU A 15 16.45 -33.86 -11.14
C LEU A 15 15.38 -34.92 -10.97
N THR A 16 15.60 -35.84 -10.03
CA THR A 16 14.59 -36.86 -9.66
C THR A 16 13.53 -36.30 -8.70
N THR A 17 12.37 -36.97 -8.63
CA THR A 17 11.31 -36.60 -7.68
C THR A 17 11.81 -36.67 -6.23
N ASP A 18 12.62 -37.68 -5.90
CA ASP A 18 13.16 -37.89 -4.56
C ASP A 18 14.18 -36.79 -4.18
N MET A 19 15.03 -36.40 -5.12
CA MET A 19 15.98 -35.29 -4.90
C MET A 19 15.23 -33.98 -4.66
N ALA A 20 14.18 -33.70 -5.43
CA ALA A 20 13.37 -32.50 -5.27
C ALA A 20 12.60 -32.51 -3.92
N ALA A 21 12.06 -33.66 -3.52
CA ALA A 21 11.37 -33.83 -2.24
C ALA A 21 12.35 -33.65 -1.06
N ALA A 22 13.54 -34.29 -1.13
CA ALA A 22 14.57 -34.14 -0.11
C ALA A 22 15.03 -32.67 0.02
N ARG A 23 15.21 -31.95 -1.09
CA ARG A 23 15.60 -30.54 -1.09
C ARG A 23 14.50 -29.65 -0.51
N ALA A 24 13.23 -29.90 -0.88
CA ALA A 24 12.09 -29.17 -0.33
C ALA A 24 11.96 -29.40 1.18
N SER A 25 12.11 -30.63 1.66
CA SER A 25 12.10 -30.96 3.09
C SER A 25 13.21 -30.22 3.84
N LYS A 26 14.41 -30.16 3.27
CA LYS A 26 15.52 -29.41 3.86
C LYS A 26 15.22 -27.90 3.92
N LEU A 27 14.65 -27.32 2.88
CA LEU A 27 14.27 -25.90 2.87
C LEU A 27 13.18 -25.57 3.90
N VAL A 28 12.28 -26.52 4.19
CA VAL A 28 11.29 -26.38 5.28
C VAL A 28 11.99 -26.47 6.64
N GLN A 29 12.89 -27.43 6.84
CA GLN A 29 13.68 -27.57 8.09
C GLN A 29 14.55 -26.33 8.35
N ASP A 30 15.17 -25.78 7.30
CA ASP A 30 15.98 -24.56 7.37
C ASP A 30 15.10 -23.30 7.56
N GLY A 31 13.78 -23.42 7.65
CA GLY A 31 12.85 -22.30 7.79
C GLY A 31 12.77 -21.37 6.59
N LYS A 32 13.28 -21.76 5.42
CA LYS A 32 13.27 -20.95 4.19
C LYS A 32 11.95 -21.03 3.44
N ILE A 33 11.21 -22.12 3.62
CA ILE A 33 9.88 -22.37 3.06
C ILE A 33 8.92 -22.70 4.18
N MET A 34 7.73 -22.15 4.09
CA MET A 34 6.57 -22.46 4.93
C MET A 34 5.48 -23.08 4.08
N CYS A 35 4.87 -24.17 4.56
CA CYS A 35 3.74 -24.83 3.89
C CYS A 35 2.45 -24.46 4.62
N TYR A 36 1.44 -24.02 3.87
CA TYR A 36 0.11 -23.71 4.39
C TYR A 36 -0.97 -24.07 3.37
N LYS A 37 -1.97 -24.84 3.79
CA LYS A 37 -3.10 -25.28 2.94
C LYS A 37 -2.67 -25.91 1.60
N GLY A 38 -1.58 -26.69 1.61
CA GLY A 38 -1.08 -27.37 0.40
C GLY A 38 -0.23 -26.48 -0.53
N TYR A 39 0.03 -25.24 -0.17
CA TYR A 39 0.90 -24.32 -0.90
C TYR A 39 2.21 -24.13 -0.17
N ALA A 40 3.29 -23.91 -0.93
CA ALA A 40 4.61 -23.60 -0.42
C ALA A 40 4.93 -22.12 -0.65
N TYR A 41 5.35 -21.44 0.39
CA TYR A 41 5.67 -20.02 0.41
C TYR A 41 7.12 -19.81 0.84
N ARG A 42 7.78 -18.82 0.31
CA ARG A 42 9.00 -18.30 0.93
C ARG A 42 8.61 -17.73 2.31
N THR A 43 9.28 -18.18 3.36
CA THR A 43 8.91 -17.82 4.74
C THR A 43 8.85 -16.30 4.97
N GLN A 44 9.80 -15.56 4.40
CA GLN A 44 9.81 -14.09 4.52
C GLN A 44 8.57 -13.46 3.86
N THR A 45 8.18 -13.90 2.66
CA THR A 45 6.99 -13.41 1.95
C THR A 45 5.72 -13.72 2.73
N ALA A 46 5.58 -14.97 3.20
CA ALA A 46 4.43 -15.35 4.02
C ALA A 46 4.32 -14.53 5.31
N LYS A 47 5.44 -14.29 5.99
CA LYS A 47 5.46 -13.41 7.17
C LYS A 47 5.05 -11.98 6.84
N ALA A 48 5.52 -11.44 5.71
CA ALA A 48 5.14 -10.10 5.27
C ALA A 48 3.65 -10.01 4.97
N GLU A 49 3.06 -10.99 4.28
CA GLU A 49 1.61 -11.07 4.03
C GLU A 49 0.80 -11.13 5.34
N MET A 50 1.21 -11.98 6.27
CA MET A 50 0.53 -12.09 7.58
C MET A 50 0.60 -10.78 8.38
N GLN A 51 1.75 -10.11 8.37
CA GLN A 51 1.92 -8.82 9.05
C GLN A 51 1.10 -7.72 8.39
N THR A 52 1.08 -7.66 7.06
CA THR A 52 0.25 -6.72 6.30
C THR A 52 -1.23 -6.93 6.63
N ALA A 53 -1.72 -8.17 6.60
CA ALA A 53 -3.10 -8.50 6.97
C ALA A 53 -3.42 -8.10 8.41
N TYR A 54 -2.52 -8.36 9.36
CA TYR A 54 -2.68 -7.96 10.76
C TYR A 54 -2.84 -6.44 10.92
N TRP A 55 -1.99 -5.65 10.25
CA TRP A 55 -2.06 -4.20 10.35
C TRP A 55 -3.33 -3.63 9.70
N ILE A 56 -3.74 -4.16 8.53
CA ILE A 56 -5.00 -3.78 7.88
C ILE A 56 -6.19 -4.07 8.80
N ASP A 57 -6.25 -5.26 9.39
CA ASP A 57 -7.32 -5.62 10.31
C ASP A 57 -7.34 -4.70 11.55
N ARG A 58 -6.16 -4.45 12.13
CA ARG A 58 -6.02 -3.55 13.26
C ARG A 58 -6.45 -2.12 12.95
N MET A 59 -6.09 -1.59 11.77
CA MET A 59 -6.50 -0.25 11.33
C MET A 59 -8.01 -0.20 11.08
N ASN A 60 -8.56 -1.19 10.39
CA ASN A 60 -9.98 -1.24 10.06
C ASN A 60 -10.88 -1.33 11.30
N ASN A 61 -10.39 -1.92 12.39
CA ASN A 61 -11.09 -2.01 13.68
C ASN A 61 -10.89 -0.78 14.58
N ARG A 62 -10.08 0.21 14.16
CA ARG A 62 -9.98 1.49 14.88
C ARG A 62 -11.24 2.33 14.63
N ARG A 63 -11.81 2.86 15.69
CA ARG A 63 -12.79 3.93 15.57
C ARG A 63 -12.05 5.23 15.35
N LEU A 64 -12.37 5.94 14.28
CA LEU A 64 -11.93 7.33 14.14
C LEU A 64 -12.55 8.12 15.31
N ALA A 65 -11.69 8.84 16.02
CA ALA A 65 -12.10 9.64 17.18
C ALA A 65 -12.99 10.85 16.79
N VAL A 66 -13.25 11.04 15.50
CA VAL A 66 -13.89 12.26 14.98
C VAL A 66 -15.12 11.91 14.15
N SER A 67 -16.24 12.47 14.58
CA SER A 67 -17.46 12.56 13.79
C SER A 67 -17.39 13.89 13.00
N PHE A 68 -17.64 13.83 11.70
CA PHE A 68 -17.70 15.00 10.84
C PHE A 68 -19.16 15.33 10.54
N PRO A 69 -19.84 16.19 11.35
CA PRO A 69 -21.26 16.45 11.15
C PRO A 69 -21.56 17.08 9.78
N ASP A 70 -20.63 17.86 9.21
CA ASP A 70 -20.89 18.66 8.00
C ASP A 70 -19.97 18.32 6.81
N LEU A 71 -19.52 17.07 6.72
CA LEU A 71 -18.55 16.67 5.69
C LEU A 71 -19.09 16.83 4.26
N SER A 72 -20.40 16.66 4.06
CA SER A 72 -21.03 16.86 2.75
C SER A 72 -21.04 18.32 2.33
N GLU A 73 -21.26 19.24 3.28
CA GLU A 73 -21.20 20.69 3.04
C GLU A 73 -19.77 21.14 2.72
N LYS A 74 -18.79 20.60 3.44
CA LYS A 74 -17.37 20.83 3.15
C LYS A 74 -16.99 20.36 1.75
N LEU A 75 -17.51 19.23 1.32
CA LEU A 75 -17.29 18.74 -0.03
C LEU A 75 -17.94 19.66 -1.09
N ASP A 76 -19.14 20.18 -0.83
CA ASP A 76 -19.78 21.16 -1.72
C ASP A 76 -19.01 22.47 -1.82
N GLU A 77 -18.42 22.94 -0.71
CA GLU A 77 -17.53 24.09 -0.68
C GLU A 77 -16.26 23.84 -1.51
N GLU A 78 -15.65 22.67 -1.35
CA GLU A 78 -14.41 22.32 -2.05
C GLU A 78 -14.65 22.14 -3.57
N GLU A 79 -15.77 21.55 -3.98
CA GLU A 79 -16.15 21.46 -5.41
C GLU A 79 -16.26 22.86 -6.04
N LYS A 80 -16.87 23.80 -5.33
CA LYS A 80 -17.00 25.21 -5.79
C LYS A 80 -15.63 25.88 -5.89
N LYS A 81 -14.77 25.68 -4.89
CA LYS A 81 -13.41 26.26 -4.83
C LYS A 81 -12.53 25.73 -5.96
N LEU A 82 -12.59 24.42 -6.23
CA LEU A 82 -11.83 23.77 -7.30
C LEU A 82 -12.44 23.99 -8.68
N GLY A 83 -13.66 24.52 -8.78
CA GLY A 83 -14.38 24.69 -10.05
C GLY A 83 -14.72 23.35 -10.74
N ILE A 84 -14.86 22.29 -9.95
CA ILE A 84 -15.20 20.95 -10.45
C ILE A 84 -16.54 20.49 -9.90
N ARG A 85 -17.10 19.47 -10.53
CA ARG A 85 -18.24 18.73 -10.01
C ARG A 85 -17.92 17.25 -10.02
N LEU A 86 -17.85 16.67 -8.85
CA LEU A 86 -17.64 15.24 -8.67
C LEU A 86 -18.95 14.49 -8.96
N ASP A 87 -18.85 13.34 -9.59
CA ASP A 87 -20.02 12.47 -9.72
C ASP A 87 -20.37 11.80 -8.37
N PRO A 88 -21.56 11.17 -8.23
CA PRO A 88 -21.99 10.58 -6.97
C PRO A 88 -21.02 9.53 -6.40
N GLU A 89 -20.40 8.72 -7.25
CA GLU A 89 -19.43 7.70 -6.79
C GLU A 89 -18.10 8.34 -6.36
N GLN A 90 -17.64 9.38 -7.04
CA GLN A 90 -16.46 10.15 -6.64
C GLN A 90 -16.71 10.85 -5.30
N ARG A 91 -17.87 11.48 -5.11
CA ARG A 91 -18.26 12.10 -3.82
C ARG A 91 -18.27 11.07 -2.69
N LYS A 92 -18.89 9.92 -2.95
CA LYS A 92 -18.90 8.81 -1.99
C LYS A 92 -17.49 8.34 -1.64
N ALA A 93 -16.57 8.25 -2.61
CA ALA A 93 -15.18 7.89 -2.37
C ALA A 93 -14.46 8.89 -1.46
N VAL A 94 -14.64 10.20 -1.67
CA VAL A 94 -14.08 11.25 -0.81
C VAL A 94 -14.61 11.12 0.63
N LEU A 95 -15.94 11.03 0.78
CA LEU A 95 -16.58 10.92 2.09
C LEU A 95 -16.14 9.65 2.83
N MET A 96 -16.09 8.51 2.12
CA MET A 96 -15.61 7.24 2.67
C MET A 96 -14.16 7.36 3.15
N ALA A 97 -13.27 7.95 2.35
CA ALA A 97 -11.86 8.09 2.70
C ALA A 97 -11.66 8.93 3.97
N LEU A 98 -12.43 10.00 4.13
CA LEU A 98 -12.36 10.87 5.29
C LEU A 98 -13.01 10.28 6.55
N GLN A 99 -13.93 9.31 6.40
CA GLN A 99 -14.66 8.68 7.51
C GLN A 99 -14.13 7.30 7.89
N SER A 100 -13.17 6.76 7.16
CA SER A 100 -12.65 5.39 7.39
C SER A 100 -11.18 5.43 7.79
N PRO A 101 -10.75 4.62 8.77
CA PRO A 101 -9.35 4.54 9.15
C PRO A 101 -8.44 4.04 8.02
N ILE A 102 -8.98 3.22 7.14
CA ILE A 102 -8.32 2.74 5.93
C ILE A 102 -9.36 2.64 4.81
N SER A 103 -9.00 3.06 3.62
CA SER A 103 -9.85 2.98 2.44
C SER A 103 -9.03 2.70 1.19
N VAL A 104 -9.64 2.05 0.21
CA VAL A 104 -9.05 1.79 -1.10
C VAL A 104 -9.96 2.35 -2.17
N ILE A 105 -9.42 3.27 -2.97
CA ILE A 105 -10.12 3.89 -4.10
C ILE A 105 -9.54 3.30 -5.38
N THR A 106 -10.38 2.64 -6.17
CA THR A 106 -9.99 2.04 -7.43
C THR A 106 -10.79 2.63 -8.58
N GLY A 107 -10.19 2.66 -9.75
CA GLY A 107 -10.83 3.17 -10.95
C GLY A 107 -9.90 3.14 -12.16
N GLY A 108 -10.48 3.08 -13.35
CA GLY A 108 -9.74 3.09 -14.61
C GLY A 108 -9.02 4.42 -14.90
N PRO A 109 -8.29 4.50 -16.01
CA PRO A 109 -7.72 5.76 -16.48
C PRO A 109 -8.83 6.80 -16.72
N GLY A 110 -8.59 8.06 -16.34
CA GLY A 110 -9.53 9.15 -16.59
C GLY A 110 -10.78 9.18 -15.70
N THR A 111 -10.88 8.33 -14.67
CA THR A 111 -12.03 8.30 -13.74
C THR A 111 -11.97 9.35 -12.64
N GLY A 112 -11.09 10.35 -12.74
CA GLY A 112 -11.03 11.46 -11.80
C GLY A 112 -10.34 11.12 -10.45
N LYS A 113 -9.53 10.05 -10.37
CA LYS A 113 -8.79 9.72 -9.14
C LYS A 113 -8.00 10.89 -8.57
N THR A 114 -7.35 11.67 -9.42
CA THR A 114 -6.59 12.87 -9.02
C THR A 114 -7.48 13.94 -8.40
N SER A 115 -8.69 14.17 -8.92
CA SER A 115 -9.65 15.10 -8.33
C SER A 115 -10.13 14.64 -6.96
N ILE A 116 -10.35 13.32 -6.81
CA ILE A 116 -10.70 12.70 -5.52
C ILE A 116 -9.55 12.88 -4.52
N GLN A 117 -8.30 12.58 -4.91
CA GLN A 117 -7.13 12.75 -4.06
C GLN A 117 -6.99 14.19 -3.58
N LYS A 118 -7.10 15.15 -4.51
CA LYS A 118 -7.01 16.57 -4.18
C LYS A 118 -8.12 17.00 -3.21
N ALA A 119 -9.37 16.62 -3.45
CA ALA A 119 -10.49 16.94 -2.57
C ALA A 119 -10.29 16.35 -1.16
N ILE A 120 -9.80 15.10 -1.04
CA ILE A 120 -9.49 14.48 0.25
C ILE A 120 -8.43 15.30 1.00
N LEU A 121 -7.33 15.64 0.34
CA LEU A 121 -6.21 16.36 0.95
C LEU A 121 -6.60 17.78 1.37
N ASP A 122 -7.29 18.50 0.48
CA ASP A 122 -7.73 19.88 0.75
C ASP A 122 -8.74 19.93 1.92
N ILE A 123 -9.72 19.03 1.95
CA ILE A 123 -10.70 18.96 3.05
C ILE A 123 -10.00 18.55 4.36
N TYR A 124 -9.14 17.53 4.31
CA TYR A 124 -8.42 17.07 5.50
C TYR A 124 -7.55 18.18 6.09
N SER A 125 -6.78 18.89 5.27
CA SER A 125 -5.92 19.99 5.72
C SER A 125 -6.70 21.17 6.30
N GLN A 126 -7.91 21.43 5.81
CA GLN A 126 -8.79 22.48 6.37
C GLN A 126 -9.40 22.06 7.71
N LEU A 127 -9.77 20.79 7.85
CA LEU A 127 -10.32 20.26 9.10
C LEU A 127 -9.26 20.09 10.19
N TYR A 128 -8.04 19.83 9.79
CA TYR A 128 -6.92 19.53 10.69
C TYR A 128 -5.65 20.26 10.27
N PRO A 129 -5.56 21.58 10.47
CA PRO A 129 -4.42 22.37 10.03
C PRO A 129 -3.10 22.01 10.75
N ASP A 130 -3.19 21.43 11.96
CA ASP A 130 -2.02 21.04 12.76
C ASP A 130 -1.61 19.55 12.55
N LYS A 131 -2.29 18.83 11.63
CA LYS A 131 -2.04 17.42 11.35
C LYS A 131 -1.12 17.23 10.17
N GLU A 132 -0.23 16.25 10.28
CA GLU A 132 0.73 15.92 9.24
C GLU A 132 0.12 15.01 8.17
N ILE A 133 0.32 15.41 6.91
CA ILE A 133 -0.12 14.68 5.72
C ILE A 133 1.11 14.16 4.99
N LEU A 134 1.15 12.86 4.74
CA LEU A 134 2.15 12.23 3.90
C LEU A 134 1.51 11.73 2.60
N CYS A 135 1.97 12.31 1.49
CA CYS A 135 1.63 11.80 0.16
C CYS A 135 2.80 10.97 -0.38
N CYS A 136 2.54 9.76 -0.83
CA CYS A 136 3.60 8.93 -1.38
C CYS A 136 3.13 8.04 -2.54
N ALA A 137 4.11 7.55 -3.31
CA ALA A 137 3.89 6.64 -4.43
C ALA A 137 5.07 5.65 -4.57
N PRO A 138 4.90 4.50 -5.24
CA PRO A 138 5.97 3.53 -5.43
C PRO A 138 7.16 4.05 -6.25
N THR A 139 6.92 4.98 -7.17
CA THR A 139 7.93 5.51 -8.09
C THR A 139 8.07 7.02 -8.00
N GLY A 140 9.27 7.55 -8.27
CA GLY A 140 9.52 8.99 -8.30
C GLY A 140 8.66 9.73 -9.34
N ARG A 141 8.36 9.09 -10.48
CA ARG A 141 7.49 9.68 -11.51
C ARG A 141 6.05 9.81 -11.02
N ALA A 142 5.53 8.81 -10.31
CA ALA A 142 4.18 8.86 -9.74
C ALA A 142 4.11 9.89 -8.60
N ALA A 143 5.09 9.92 -7.70
CA ALA A 143 5.17 10.91 -6.64
C ALA A 143 5.18 12.35 -7.18
N ARG A 144 6.01 12.62 -8.19
CA ARG A 144 6.05 13.93 -8.84
C ARG A 144 4.73 14.33 -9.48
N ARG A 145 4.06 13.41 -10.18
CA ARG A 145 2.73 13.66 -10.75
C ARG A 145 1.69 13.96 -9.68
N MET A 146 1.74 13.23 -8.57
CA MET A 146 0.87 13.45 -7.42
C MET A 146 1.09 14.85 -6.84
N GLU A 147 2.33 15.27 -6.63
CA GLU A 147 2.68 16.61 -6.15
C GLU A 147 2.19 17.71 -7.12
N GLU A 148 2.48 17.58 -8.42
CA GLU A 148 2.04 18.53 -9.46
C GLU A 148 0.52 18.66 -9.53
N SER A 149 -0.22 17.59 -9.30
CA SER A 149 -1.67 17.56 -9.45
C SER A 149 -2.44 17.92 -8.19
N THR A 150 -1.89 17.62 -7.01
CA THR A 150 -2.56 17.90 -5.73
C THR A 150 -2.09 19.19 -5.09
N GLY A 151 -0.84 19.61 -5.36
CA GLY A 151 -0.17 20.71 -4.69
C GLY A 151 0.43 20.35 -3.33
N PHE A 152 0.33 19.09 -2.89
CA PHE A 152 0.93 18.61 -1.65
C PHE A 152 2.27 17.94 -1.95
N PRO A 153 3.31 18.15 -1.12
CA PRO A 153 4.59 17.47 -1.28
C PRO A 153 4.39 15.94 -1.29
N ALA A 154 5.00 15.27 -2.27
CA ALA A 154 4.87 13.83 -2.39
C ALA A 154 6.24 13.16 -2.59
N PHE A 155 6.42 12.00 -1.98
CA PHE A 155 7.68 11.27 -1.95
C PHE A 155 7.51 9.84 -2.48
N THR A 156 8.62 9.18 -2.82
CA THR A 156 8.56 7.72 -2.99
C THR A 156 8.34 7.07 -1.63
N VAL A 157 7.66 5.92 -1.59
CA VAL A 157 7.48 5.15 -0.34
C VAL A 157 8.82 4.88 0.32
N HIS A 158 9.86 4.55 -0.44
CA HIS A 158 11.21 4.36 0.08
C HIS A 158 11.75 5.59 0.80
N LYS A 159 11.59 6.77 0.20
CA LYS A 159 12.06 8.03 0.79
C LYS A 159 11.21 8.41 2.00
N ALA A 160 9.89 8.21 1.93
CA ALA A 160 8.96 8.52 3.01
C ALA A 160 9.24 7.70 4.28
N LEU A 161 9.70 6.45 4.11
CA LEU A 161 10.03 5.54 5.21
C LEU A 161 11.54 5.47 5.52
N CYS A 162 12.35 6.35 4.92
CA CYS A 162 13.82 6.38 5.08
C CYS A 162 14.48 5.01 4.82
N LEU A 163 13.92 4.22 3.89
CA LEU A 163 14.41 2.88 3.59
C LEU A 163 15.74 2.96 2.83
N VAL A 164 16.80 2.46 3.45
CA VAL A 164 18.13 2.33 2.84
C VAL A 164 18.34 0.87 2.45
N ALA A 165 18.69 0.65 1.18
CA ALA A 165 19.05 -0.70 0.74
C ALA A 165 20.40 -1.11 1.35
N GLY A 166 20.44 -2.25 2.03
CA GLY A 166 21.69 -2.87 2.48
C GLY A 166 22.48 -3.48 1.32
N GLU A 167 23.71 -3.90 1.59
CA GLU A 167 24.58 -4.54 0.59
C GLU A 167 23.99 -5.85 0.03
N ASP A 168 23.12 -6.51 0.79
CA ASP A 168 22.38 -7.71 0.41
C ASP A 168 21.11 -7.42 -0.40
N GLY A 169 20.83 -6.15 -0.69
CA GLY A 169 19.62 -5.69 -1.38
C GLY A 169 18.34 -5.78 -0.54
N GLN A 170 18.44 -6.06 0.76
CA GLN A 170 17.31 -5.97 1.68
C GLN A 170 17.24 -4.55 2.27
N TYR A 171 16.03 -4.10 2.55
CA TYR A 171 15.83 -2.82 3.25
C TYR A 171 15.96 -3.04 4.76
N GLY A 172 16.54 -2.06 5.43
CA GLY A 172 16.52 -1.95 6.88
C GLY A 172 15.08 -1.80 7.44
N GLU A 173 14.97 -1.71 8.76
CA GLU A 173 13.68 -1.38 9.36
C GLU A 173 13.28 0.07 8.99
N PRO A 174 11.99 0.33 8.70
CA PRO A 174 11.51 1.66 8.38
C PRO A 174 11.62 2.57 9.61
N GLU A 175 11.85 3.84 9.37
CA GLU A 175 11.62 4.84 10.40
C GLU A 175 10.11 5.01 10.64
N MET A 176 9.74 5.30 11.90
CA MET A 176 8.35 5.57 12.25
C MET A 176 7.86 6.83 11.53
N CYS A 177 6.78 6.69 10.79
CA CYS A 177 6.10 7.80 10.16
C CYS A 177 5.17 8.46 11.18
N HIS A 178 5.31 9.77 11.37
CA HIS A 178 4.45 10.53 12.29
C HIS A 178 3.22 11.14 11.61
N ALA A 179 2.95 10.79 10.35
CA ALA A 179 1.82 11.34 9.62
C ALA A 179 0.47 10.87 10.18
N ASP A 180 -0.47 11.78 10.25
CA ASP A 180 -1.85 11.52 10.68
C ASP A 180 -2.75 11.04 9.53
N LEU A 181 -2.40 11.43 8.29
CA LEU A 181 -3.01 10.95 7.05
C LEU A 181 -1.91 10.51 6.08
N ILE A 182 -2.00 9.28 5.61
CA ILE A 182 -1.13 8.78 4.54
C ILE A 182 -1.98 8.53 3.29
N LEU A 183 -1.64 9.18 2.19
CA LEU A 183 -2.27 8.96 0.89
C LEU A 183 -1.24 8.35 -0.05
N VAL A 184 -1.56 7.17 -0.59
CA VAL A 184 -0.67 6.40 -1.46
C VAL A 184 -1.29 6.29 -2.85
N ASP A 185 -0.61 6.81 -3.87
CA ASP A 185 -1.00 6.61 -5.26
C ASP A 185 -0.31 5.37 -5.86
N GLU A 186 -0.88 4.81 -6.95
CA GLU A 186 -0.32 3.64 -7.66
C GLU A 186 -0.04 2.43 -6.76
N VAL A 187 -0.88 2.20 -5.77
CA VAL A 187 -0.72 1.14 -4.74
C VAL A 187 -0.54 -0.26 -5.33
N SER A 188 -1.06 -0.51 -6.55
CA SER A 188 -0.91 -1.78 -7.26
C SER A 188 0.55 -2.12 -7.63
N MET A 189 1.45 -1.14 -7.59
CA MET A 189 2.89 -1.32 -7.84
C MET A 189 3.69 -1.57 -6.57
N LEU A 190 3.08 -1.52 -5.38
CA LEU A 190 3.75 -1.87 -4.13
C LEU A 190 3.97 -3.38 -4.05
N ASP A 191 5.18 -3.79 -3.73
CA ASP A 191 5.41 -5.16 -3.30
C ASP A 191 4.96 -5.37 -1.84
N ILE A 192 4.86 -6.64 -1.44
CA ILE A 192 4.36 -6.99 -0.10
C ILE A 192 5.25 -6.48 1.04
N PHE A 193 6.55 -6.32 0.81
CA PHE A 193 7.47 -5.84 1.82
C PHE A 193 7.31 -4.33 2.04
N LEU A 194 7.19 -3.55 0.94
CA LEU A 194 6.89 -2.13 1.03
C LEU A 194 5.52 -1.85 1.64
N ALA A 195 4.50 -2.65 1.26
CA ALA A 195 3.17 -2.56 1.87
C ALA A 195 3.22 -2.84 3.38
N LYS A 196 3.95 -3.87 3.80
CA LYS A 196 4.18 -4.18 5.21
C LYS A 196 4.85 -3.02 5.94
N TYR A 197 5.93 -2.48 5.39
CA TYR A 197 6.67 -1.38 6.02
C TYR A 197 5.81 -0.12 6.16
N LEU A 198 5.05 0.22 5.11
CA LEU A 198 4.15 1.37 5.12
C LEU A 198 3.05 1.25 6.19
N LEU A 199 2.51 0.05 6.40
CA LEU A 199 1.45 -0.18 7.41
C LEU A 199 2.01 -0.36 8.83
N GLN A 200 3.29 -0.63 8.97
CA GLN A 200 3.98 -0.80 10.26
C GLN A 200 4.50 0.53 10.82
N SER A 201 4.87 1.46 9.96
CA SER A 201 5.40 2.79 10.31
C SER A 201 4.30 3.75 10.78
#